data_13e7a1636b82c542a44868d818a5f72a
#
_entry.id   13e7a1636b82c542a44868d818a5f72a
#
_cell.length_a   1.000
_cell.length_b   1.000
_cell.length_c   1.000
_cell.angle_alpha   90.00
_cell.angle_beta   90.00
_cell.angle_gamma   90.00
#
_symmetry.space_group_name_H-M   'P 1'
#
loop_
_entity.id
_entity.type
_entity.pdbx_description
1 polymer ?
#
loop_
_entity_poly.entity_id
_entity_poly.type
_entity_poly.pdbx_seq_one_letter_code
_entity_poly.pdbx_strand_id
1 'polypeptide(L)'
;MKSQKYNLLYSSSSTQEKISAQLGTVEGDASGFMGPFEKEEFRGKKIIDKLLTLDFETVLDIGAGECKQAGFLQRYNKKVFTCDYAQGNNSLNRDAYDYTGDFNQMSFERKFDCVLASHILEHQLNINLFLKKMVSITKENGYIVIVVPPRKPFLIGGHVSIWNAGLVLYHLILAGVDCSKECYIKQYDYNIGIIVKNTKNNIEEIPLTYDGGDINNLLYPFFPFKAYDGVNGDIFELNWY
;
A
#
# COMPACT_ATOMS: atom_id res chain seq x y z
N MET A 1 -17.82 31.80 -5.18
CA MET A 1 -16.89 30.68 -5.24
C MET A 1 -17.61 29.54 -5.94
N LYS A 2 -17.22 29.19 -7.17
CA LYS A 2 -17.86 28.12 -7.95
C LYS A 2 -17.25 26.79 -7.48
N SER A 3 -18.07 25.87 -6.95
CA SER A 3 -17.67 24.51 -6.67
C SER A 3 -17.34 23.82 -8.00
N GLN A 4 -16.08 23.48 -8.23
CA GLN A 4 -15.73 22.58 -9.32
C GLN A 4 -16.27 21.19 -8.97
N LYS A 5 -17.33 20.77 -9.64
CA LYS A 5 -17.74 19.37 -9.69
C LYS A 5 -16.69 18.63 -10.53
N TYR A 6 -15.90 17.80 -9.88
CA TYR A 6 -15.05 16.85 -10.59
C TYR A 6 -15.95 15.79 -11.22
N ASN A 7 -16.14 15.87 -12.53
CA ASN A 7 -16.76 14.80 -13.28
C ASN A 7 -15.74 13.64 -13.37
N LEU A 8 -15.96 12.61 -12.58
CA LEU A 8 -15.31 11.30 -12.74
C LEU A 8 -15.86 10.69 -14.02
N LEU A 9 -15.12 10.85 -15.12
CA LEU A 9 -15.38 10.14 -16.36
C LEU A 9 -14.78 8.73 -16.20
N TYR A 10 -15.67 7.76 -15.97
CA TYR A 10 -15.31 6.35 -16.12
C TYR A 10 -15.02 6.06 -17.58
N SER A 11 -13.76 5.86 -17.95
CA SER A 11 -13.44 5.26 -19.22
C SER A 11 -13.42 3.74 -19.03
N SER A 12 -14.33 3.04 -19.71
CA SER A 12 -14.41 1.58 -19.75
C SER A 12 -13.29 0.90 -20.55
N SER A 13 -12.40 1.67 -21.16
CA SER A 13 -11.16 1.15 -21.73
C SER A 13 -10.11 1.18 -20.64
N SER A 14 -9.87 0.03 -20.06
CA SER A 14 -9.05 -0.14 -18.88
C SER A 14 -7.65 0.43 -19.06
N THR A 15 -7.08 0.96 -18.00
CA THR A 15 -5.66 1.26 -17.83
C THR A 15 -4.76 0.12 -18.36
N GLN A 16 -5.27 -1.11 -18.43
CA GLN A 16 -4.60 -2.27 -19.02
C GLN A 16 -4.12 -2.00 -20.46
N GLU A 17 -4.97 -1.48 -21.34
CA GLU A 17 -4.58 -1.17 -22.74
C GLU A 17 -3.60 0.01 -22.78
N LYS A 18 -3.80 1.02 -21.92
CA LYS A 18 -2.95 2.20 -21.89
C LYS A 18 -1.55 1.90 -21.35
N ILE A 19 -1.45 1.08 -20.29
CA ILE A 19 -0.16 0.66 -19.71
C ILE A 19 0.56 -0.28 -20.67
N SER A 20 -0.15 -1.24 -21.29
CA SER A 20 0.43 -2.14 -22.31
C SER A 20 0.97 -1.37 -23.52
N ALA A 21 0.29 -0.32 -23.97
CA ALA A 21 0.75 0.51 -25.06
C ALA A 21 2.03 1.31 -24.74
N GLN A 22 2.22 1.68 -23.46
CA GLN A 22 3.41 2.42 -23.01
C GLN A 22 4.60 1.50 -22.66
N LEU A 23 4.33 0.27 -22.18
CA LEU A 23 5.37 -0.66 -21.74
C LEU A 23 5.77 -1.71 -22.79
N GLY A 24 5.09 -1.74 -23.94
CA GLY A 24 5.27 -2.74 -25.00
C GLY A 24 4.55 -4.06 -24.67
N THR A 25 3.79 -4.58 -25.62
CA THR A 25 3.12 -5.89 -25.50
C THR A 25 4.15 -7.00 -25.53
N VAL A 26 4.23 -7.78 -24.46
CA VAL A 26 4.90 -9.09 -24.48
C VAL A 26 3.81 -10.14 -24.52
N GLU A 27 3.55 -10.73 -25.68
CA GLU A 27 2.76 -11.94 -25.78
C GLU A 27 3.55 -13.09 -25.15
N GLY A 28 3.10 -13.58 -24.01
CA GLY A 28 3.68 -14.70 -23.27
C GLY A 28 2.67 -15.79 -23.04
N ASP A 29 2.99 -16.97 -23.55
CA ASP A 29 2.29 -18.24 -23.38
C ASP A 29 2.12 -18.62 -21.90
N ALA A 30 0.93 -19.05 -21.52
CA ALA A 30 0.51 -19.38 -20.14
C ALA A 30 1.02 -20.76 -19.66
N SER A 31 2.16 -21.23 -20.14
CA SER A 31 2.76 -22.48 -19.68
C SER A 31 3.94 -22.23 -18.76
N GLY A 32 3.71 -22.26 -17.44
CA GLY A 32 4.66 -22.68 -16.38
C GLY A 32 6.10 -22.17 -16.40
N PHE A 33 6.43 -21.13 -17.15
CA PHE A 33 7.77 -20.63 -17.31
C PHE A 33 7.93 -19.34 -16.49
N MET A 34 8.72 -19.37 -15.43
CA MET A 34 9.24 -18.15 -14.80
C MET A 34 10.10 -17.43 -15.85
N GLY A 35 9.49 -16.49 -16.55
CA GLY A 35 10.05 -15.85 -17.72
C GLY A 35 10.94 -14.63 -17.42
N PRO A 36 11.32 -13.84 -18.41
CA PRO A 36 12.29 -12.74 -18.33
C PRO A 36 11.95 -11.62 -17.34
N PHE A 37 10.77 -11.67 -16.69
CA PHE A 37 10.28 -10.69 -15.71
C PHE A 37 10.95 -10.77 -14.33
N GLU A 38 11.64 -11.87 -13.99
CA GLU A 38 12.38 -11.99 -12.71
C GLU A 38 13.49 -10.96 -12.55
N LYS A 39 13.99 -10.38 -13.66
CA LYS A 39 15.08 -9.40 -13.66
C LYS A 39 14.59 -7.94 -13.59
N GLU A 40 13.29 -7.72 -13.61
CA GLU A 40 12.75 -6.36 -13.53
C GLU A 40 12.85 -5.84 -12.09
N GLU A 41 13.67 -4.82 -11.88
CA GLU A 41 13.90 -4.22 -10.57
C GLU A 41 13.12 -2.91 -10.45
N PHE A 42 12.28 -2.80 -9.41
CA PHE A 42 11.59 -1.59 -9.01
C PHE A 42 11.44 -1.56 -7.48
N ARG A 43 11.17 -0.38 -6.94
CA ARG A 43 10.97 -0.23 -5.49
C ARG A 43 9.79 -1.08 -5.02
N GLY A 44 9.99 -1.83 -3.94
CA GLY A 44 8.95 -2.70 -3.41
C GLY A 44 8.83 -4.08 -4.09
N LYS A 45 9.68 -4.42 -5.09
CA LYS A 45 9.54 -5.66 -5.84
C LYS A 45 9.42 -6.92 -4.98
N LYS A 46 10.31 -7.10 -3.98
CA LYS A 46 10.24 -8.29 -3.10
C LYS A 46 8.90 -8.39 -2.35
N ILE A 47 8.28 -7.26 -2.04
CA ILE A 47 6.96 -7.23 -1.39
C ILE A 47 5.88 -7.68 -2.38
N ILE A 48 5.96 -7.22 -3.63
CA ILE A 48 5.04 -7.65 -4.69
C ILE A 48 5.23 -9.15 -4.98
N ASP A 49 6.45 -9.67 -4.99
CA ASP A 49 6.72 -11.11 -5.16
C ASP A 49 6.07 -11.92 -4.03
N LYS A 50 6.19 -11.47 -2.76
CA LYS A 50 5.49 -12.10 -1.63
C LYS A 50 3.98 -11.98 -1.76
N LEU A 51 3.48 -10.81 -2.13
CA LEU A 51 2.04 -10.59 -2.34
C LEU A 51 1.47 -11.56 -3.38
N LEU A 52 2.20 -11.85 -4.47
CA LEU A 52 1.79 -12.78 -5.51
C LEU A 52 1.66 -14.23 -5.03
N THR A 53 2.22 -14.58 -3.87
CA THR A 53 2.01 -15.90 -3.24
C THR A 53 0.69 -15.99 -2.45
N LEU A 54 -0.03 -14.87 -2.31
CA LEU A 54 -1.29 -14.78 -1.58
C LEU A 54 -2.49 -14.77 -2.55
N ASP A 55 -3.68 -15.04 -2.03
CA ASP A 55 -4.89 -15.10 -2.84
C ASP A 55 -5.57 -13.72 -2.93
N PHE A 56 -5.55 -13.11 -4.11
CA PHE A 56 -6.22 -11.85 -4.43
C PHE A 56 -6.40 -11.72 -5.94
N GLU A 57 -7.37 -10.96 -6.38
CA GLU A 57 -7.66 -10.73 -7.81
C GLU A 57 -7.52 -9.24 -8.17
N THR A 58 -8.18 -8.37 -7.42
CA THR A 58 -8.26 -6.94 -7.69
C THR A 58 -7.30 -6.14 -6.81
N VAL A 59 -6.57 -5.20 -7.42
CA VAL A 59 -5.61 -4.32 -6.72
C VAL A 59 -5.92 -2.87 -7.00
N LEU A 60 -5.85 -2.00 -5.99
CA LEU A 60 -5.69 -0.57 -6.16
C LEU A 60 -4.24 -0.19 -5.83
N ASP A 61 -3.51 0.35 -6.81
CA ASP A 61 -2.16 0.90 -6.64
C ASP A 61 -2.26 2.42 -6.43
N ILE A 62 -2.01 2.86 -5.18
CA ILE A 62 -2.10 4.26 -4.77
C ILE A 62 -0.74 4.93 -4.93
N GLY A 63 -0.70 6.05 -5.65
CA GLY A 63 0.53 6.72 -6.03
C GLY A 63 1.30 5.92 -7.08
N ALA A 64 0.60 5.44 -8.09
CA ALA A 64 1.11 4.50 -9.09
C ALA A 64 2.32 5.04 -9.89
N GLY A 65 2.52 6.36 -9.93
CA GLY A 65 3.65 7.00 -10.60
C GLY A 65 3.80 6.54 -12.05
N GLU A 66 4.93 5.91 -12.37
CA GLU A 66 5.19 5.33 -13.70
C GLU A 66 4.47 3.99 -13.93
N CYS A 67 3.56 3.57 -13.06
CA CYS A 67 2.77 2.33 -13.13
C CYS A 67 3.60 1.04 -13.22
N LYS A 68 4.83 1.03 -12.73
CA LYS A 68 5.71 -0.17 -12.78
C LYS A 68 5.15 -1.34 -11.99
N GLN A 69 4.67 -1.11 -10.76
CA GLN A 69 4.02 -2.12 -9.92
C GLN A 69 2.74 -2.63 -10.58
N ALA A 70 1.92 -1.69 -11.07
CA ALA A 70 0.67 -2.02 -11.75
C ALA A 70 0.92 -2.89 -13.00
N GLY A 71 1.83 -2.49 -13.87
CA GLY A 71 2.18 -3.26 -15.07
C GLY A 71 2.76 -4.63 -14.73
N PHE A 72 3.57 -4.73 -13.68
CA PHE A 72 4.10 -6.02 -13.22
C PHE A 72 2.98 -6.94 -12.74
N LEU A 73 2.08 -6.47 -11.87
CA LEU A 73 0.94 -7.25 -11.36
C LEU A 73 -0.03 -7.68 -12.48
N GLN A 74 -0.25 -6.84 -13.49
CA GLN A 74 -1.08 -7.18 -14.64
C GLN A 74 -0.52 -8.37 -15.44
N ARG A 75 0.81 -8.49 -15.58
CA ARG A 75 1.44 -9.66 -16.22
C ARG A 75 1.22 -10.97 -15.45
N TYR A 76 0.90 -10.89 -14.15
CA TYR A 76 0.46 -12.01 -13.33
C TYR A 76 -1.07 -12.14 -13.26
N ASN A 77 -1.79 -11.65 -14.28
CA ASN A 77 -3.24 -11.73 -14.42
C ASN A 77 -4.03 -11.09 -13.27
N LYS A 78 -3.44 -10.08 -12.58
CA LYS A 78 -4.16 -9.31 -11.58
C LYS A 78 -4.89 -8.14 -12.24
N LYS A 79 -6.12 -7.88 -11.80
CA LYS A 79 -6.89 -6.72 -12.24
C LYS A 79 -6.49 -5.52 -11.42
N VAL A 80 -5.63 -4.67 -11.99
CA VAL A 80 -5.05 -3.51 -11.31
C VAL A 80 -5.76 -2.24 -11.71
N PHE A 81 -6.10 -1.45 -10.70
CA PHE A 81 -6.58 -0.08 -10.83
C PHE A 81 -5.51 0.84 -10.28
N THR A 82 -5.30 1.97 -10.91
CA THR A 82 -4.25 2.93 -10.59
C THR A 82 -4.84 4.25 -10.09
N CYS A 83 -4.21 4.81 -9.06
CA CYS A 83 -4.57 6.11 -8.51
C CYS A 83 -3.31 6.95 -8.37
N ASP A 84 -3.31 8.18 -8.88
CA ASP A 84 -2.18 9.10 -8.73
C ASP A 84 -2.65 10.57 -8.70
N TYR A 85 -1.85 11.42 -8.08
CA TYR A 85 -2.07 12.87 -8.09
C TYR A 85 -1.80 13.48 -9.48
N ALA A 86 -0.97 12.81 -10.29
CA ALA A 86 -0.53 13.21 -11.62
C ALA A 86 0.14 14.60 -11.65
N GLN A 87 0.93 14.92 -10.63
CA GLN A 87 1.65 16.20 -10.48
C GLN A 87 3.12 16.00 -10.07
N GLY A 88 3.54 14.78 -9.76
CA GLY A 88 4.91 14.45 -9.40
C GLY A 88 5.83 14.30 -10.62
N ASN A 89 7.15 14.41 -10.39
CA ASN A 89 8.14 14.23 -11.46
C ASN A 89 8.14 12.83 -12.07
N ASN A 90 7.63 11.83 -11.33
CA ASN A 90 7.53 10.44 -11.78
C ASN A 90 6.09 10.05 -12.17
N SER A 91 5.17 11.01 -12.29
CA SER A 91 3.81 10.75 -12.71
C SER A 91 3.69 10.78 -14.23
N LEU A 92 2.81 9.93 -14.74
CA LEU A 92 2.37 9.95 -16.14
C LEU A 92 1.32 11.05 -16.36
N ASN A 93 0.85 11.19 -17.59
CA ASN A 93 -0.28 12.06 -17.91
C ASN A 93 -1.54 11.61 -17.14
N ARG A 94 -2.39 12.57 -16.78
CA ARG A 94 -3.61 12.33 -15.98
C ARG A 94 -4.47 11.19 -16.50
N ASP A 95 -4.59 11.08 -17.81
CA ASP A 95 -5.42 10.07 -18.49
C ASP A 95 -4.83 8.66 -18.46
N ALA A 96 -3.60 8.51 -17.94
CA ALA A 96 -2.97 7.20 -17.78
C ALA A 96 -3.45 6.44 -16.54
N TYR A 97 -4.18 7.10 -15.63
CA TYR A 97 -4.66 6.50 -14.39
C TYR A 97 -6.17 6.29 -14.42
N ASP A 98 -6.64 5.26 -13.70
CA ASP A 98 -8.08 5.03 -13.51
C ASP A 98 -8.70 6.11 -12.62
N TYR A 99 -7.94 6.57 -11.62
CA TYR A 99 -8.35 7.62 -10.70
C TYR A 99 -7.24 8.68 -10.60
N THR A 100 -7.59 9.95 -10.86
CA THR A 100 -6.61 11.05 -10.81
C THR A 100 -7.03 12.11 -9.80
N GLY A 101 -6.15 12.42 -8.84
CA GLY A 101 -6.35 13.46 -7.81
C GLY A 101 -5.88 13.02 -6.43
N ASP A 102 -6.33 13.75 -5.39
CA ASP A 102 -6.01 13.44 -4.01
C ASP A 102 -6.78 12.20 -3.54
N PHE A 103 -6.07 11.11 -3.29
CA PHE A 103 -6.63 9.88 -2.76
C PHE A 103 -7.50 10.12 -1.52
N ASN A 104 -7.09 11.01 -0.61
CA ASN A 104 -7.84 11.28 0.62
C ASN A 104 -9.24 11.89 0.36
N GLN A 105 -9.44 12.53 -0.79
CA GLN A 105 -10.70 13.17 -1.18
C GLN A 105 -11.55 12.35 -2.17
N MET A 106 -10.98 11.27 -2.74
CA MET A 106 -11.68 10.43 -3.71
C MET A 106 -12.77 9.59 -3.06
N SER A 107 -13.77 9.22 -3.84
CA SER A 107 -14.75 8.19 -3.48
C SER A 107 -14.59 7.00 -4.39
N PHE A 108 -14.69 5.80 -3.84
CA PHE A 108 -14.59 4.55 -4.58
C PHE A 108 -15.93 3.80 -4.46
N GLU A 109 -16.49 3.39 -5.59
CA GLU A 109 -17.77 2.65 -5.63
C GLU A 109 -17.58 1.16 -5.31
N ARG A 110 -16.34 0.71 -5.19
CA ARG A 110 -15.98 -0.69 -4.94
C ARG A 110 -14.90 -0.82 -3.88
N LYS A 111 -14.78 -2.02 -3.36
CA LYS A 111 -13.64 -2.46 -2.55
C LYS A 111 -12.73 -3.36 -3.37
N PHE A 112 -11.47 -3.41 -2.98
CA PHE A 112 -10.41 -4.17 -3.65
C PHE A 112 -9.94 -5.33 -2.76
N ASP A 113 -9.48 -6.43 -3.37
CA ASP A 113 -8.87 -7.53 -2.62
C ASP A 113 -7.52 -7.11 -2.03
N CYS A 114 -6.84 -6.19 -2.70
CA CYS A 114 -5.58 -5.63 -2.25
C CYS A 114 -5.55 -4.10 -2.48
N VAL A 115 -5.04 -3.37 -1.50
CA VAL A 115 -4.76 -1.93 -1.63
C VAL A 115 -3.29 -1.72 -1.32
N LEU A 116 -2.54 -1.23 -2.31
CA LEU A 116 -1.10 -1.03 -2.28
C LEU A 116 -0.77 0.47 -2.22
N ALA A 117 0.15 0.84 -1.32
CA ALA A 117 0.78 2.16 -1.28
C ALA A 117 2.30 1.99 -1.15
N SER A 118 3.02 2.27 -2.22
CA SER A 118 4.48 2.10 -2.28
C SER A 118 5.17 3.45 -2.38
N HIS A 119 5.91 3.84 -1.34
CA HIS A 119 6.57 5.14 -1.20
C HIS A 119 5.58 6.32 -1.28
N ILE A 120 4.47 6.21 -0.57
CA ILE A 120 3.41 7.22 -0.49
C ILE A 120 3.16 7.67 0.95
N LEU A 121 3.26 6.75 1.92
CA LEU A 121 2.91 7.06 3.31
C LEU A 121 3.81 8.14 3.92
N GLU A 122 5.10 8.18 3.54
CA GLU A 122 6.05 9.20 3.97
C GLU A 122 5.72 10.62 3.49
N HIS A 123 4.86 10.74 2.48
CA HIS A 123 4.39 12.01 1.92
C HIS A 123 3.05 12.47 2.51
N GLN A 124 2.39 11.66 3.37
CA GLN A 124 1.07 11.97 3.89
C GLN A 124 1.14 12.89 5.10
N LEU A 125 0.46 14.05 5.03
CA LEU A 125 0.32 14.96 6.16
C LEU A 125 -0.62 14.41 7.24
N ASN A 126 -1.65 13.65 6.84
CA ASN A 126 -2.60 13.03 7.74
C ASN A 126 -2.60 11.51 7.56
N ILE A 127 -1.68 10.85 8.26
CA ILE A 127 -1.43 9.42 8.14
C ILE A 127 -2.64 8.59 8.55
N ASN A 128 -3.29 8.94 9.67
CA ASN A 128 -4.43 8.17 10.16
C ASN A 128 -5.62 8.24 9.20
N LEU A 129 -5.90 9.41 8.62
CA LEU A 129 -6.95 9.58 7.62
C LEU A 129 -6.66 8.71 6.38
N PHE A 130 -5.42 8.75 5.89
CA PHE A 130 -4.98 7.98 4.74
C PHE A 130 -5.13 6.47 4.98
N LEU A 131 -4.66 5.97 6.12
CA LEU A 131 -4.72 4.54 6.46
C LEU A 131 -6.17 4.08 6.71
N LYS A 132 -6.99 4.85 7.43
CA LYS A 132 -8.42 4.54 7.60
C LYS A 132 -9.14 4.43 6.26
N LYS A 133 -8.78 5.27 5.31
CA LYS A 133 -9.33 5.19 3.97
C LYS A 133 -8.86 3.93 3.24
N MET A 134 -7.58 3.57 3.29
CA MET A 134 -7.09 2.30 2.74
C MET A 134 -7.87 1.12 3.33
N VAL A 135 -8.03 1.07 4.65
CA VAL A 135 -8.81 0.04 5.37
C VAL A 135 -10.25 -0.04 4.85
N SER A 136 -10.90 1.13 4.69
CA SER A 136 -12.31 1.19 4.30
C SER A 136 -12.61 0.67 2.89
N ILE A 137 -11.66 0.83 1.96
CA ILE A 137 -11.78 0.39 0.56
C ILE A 137 -11.15 -0.97 0.29
N THR A 138 -10.44 -1.55 1.26
CA THR A 138 -9.99 -2.94 1.20
C THR A 138 -11.15 -3.84 1.63
N LYS A 139 -11.38 -4.95 0.91
CA LYS A 139 -12.36 -5.97 1.31
C LYS A 139 -11.98 -6.54 2.67
N GLU A 140 -12.96 -7.03 3.41
CA GLU A 140 -12.70 -7.82 4.61
C GLU A 140 -11.88 -9.06 4.22
N ASN A 141 -10.85 -9.36 5.00
CA ASN A 141 -9.83 -10.38 4.71
C ASN A 141 -9.02 -10.15 3.42
N GLY A 142 -9.14 -9.01 2.77
CA GLY A 142 -8.22 -8.57 1.73
C GLY A 142 -6.87 -8.09 2.31
N TYR A 143 -5.97 -7.61 1.49
CA TYR A 143 -4.63 -7.24 1.90
C TYR A 143 -4.38 -5.73 1.81
N ILE A 144 -3.76 -5.18 2.83
CA ILE A 144 -3.21 -3.83 2.83
C ILE A 144 -1.69 -3.98 2.71
N VAL A 145 -1.11 -3.34 1.71
CA VAL A 145 0.32 -3.41 1.40
C VAL A 145 0.91 -2.01 1.49
N ILE A 146 1.92 -1.87 2.34
CA ILE A 146 2.63 -0.60 2.53
C ILE A 146 4.12 -0.84 2.31
N VAL A 147 4.74 0.00 1.48
CA VAL A 147 6.18 0.07 1.34
C VAL A 147 6.61 1.50 1.65
N VAL A 148 7.53 1.66 2.60
CA VAL A 148 8.10 2.96 2.99
C VAL A 148 9.62 2.91 2.99
N PRO A 149 10.32 4.05 2.86
CA PRO A 149 11.76 4.08 3.04
C PRO A 149 12.13 3.88 4.52
N PRO A 150 13.28 3.26 4.83
CA PRO A 150 13.80 3.23 6.18
C PRO A 150 14.20 4.64 6.64
N ARG A 151 14.12 4.86 7.95
CA ARG A 151 14.47 6.16 8.55
C ARG A 151 15.86 6.62 8.15
N LYS A 152 16.00 7.91 7.88
CA LYS A 152 17.26 8.59 7.61
C LYS A 152 17.34 9.91 8.39
N PRO A 153 18.52 10.33 8.83
CA PRO A 153 18.70 11.59 9.56
C PRO A 153 18.68 12.83 8.64
N PHE A 154 18.35 12.68 7.37
CA PHE A 154 18.42 13.75 6.39
C PHE A 154 17.04 14.29 6.04
N LEU A 155 16.95 15.59 5.76
CA LEU A 155 15.77 16.17 5.13
C LEU A 155 15.71 15.71 3.66
N ILE A 156 14.65 15.04 3.32
CA ILE A 156 14.36 14.61 1.95
C ILE A 156 13.08 15.33 1.52
N GLY A 157 13.13 16.01 0.37
CA GLY A 157 11.96 16.75 -0.12
C GLY A 157 10.72 15.87 -0.26
N GLY A 158 9.62 16.36 0.27
CA GLY A 158 8.34 15.66 0.29
C GLY A 158 8.18 14.60 1.39
N HIS A 159 9.24 14.15 2.07
CA HIS A 159 9.13 13.25 3.21
C HIS A 159 8.80 14.05 4.48
N VAL A 160 7.57 13.94 4.95
CA VAL A 160 7.06 14.64 6.14
C VAL A 160 7.01 13.73 7.36
N SER A 161 7.31 12.45 7.18
CA SER A 161 7.41 11.45 8.26
C SER A 161 8.53 10.46 7.98
N ILE A 162 9.01 9.80 9.04
CA ILE A 162 10.07 8.79 8.99
C ILE A 162 9.56 7.50 9.63
N TRP A 163 9.99 6.35 9.12
CA TRP A 163 9.39 5.07 9.41
C TRP A 163 10.38 4.01 9.86
N ASN A 164 9.89 3.14 10.73
CA ASN A 164 10.32 1.76 10.89
C ASN A 164 9.09 0.83 10.84
N ALA A 165 9.29 -0.46 10.78
CA ALA A 165 8.19 -1.40 10.64
C ALA A 165 7.19 -1.36 11.82
N GLY A 166 7.72 -1.26 13.05
CA GLY A 166 6.89 -1.16 14.25
C GLY A 166 5.97 0.05 14.25
N LEU A 167 6.47 1.21 13.80
CA LEU A 167 5.68 2.42 13.71
C LEU A 167 4.58 2.33 12.64
N VAL A 168 4.85 1.69 11.50
CA VAL A 168 3.81 1.44 10.49
C VAL A 168 2.72 0.53 11.06
N LEU A 169 3.10 -0.55 11.77
CA LEU A 169 2.12 -1.43 12.43
C LEU A 169 1.28 -0.69 13.47
N TYR A 170 1.91 0.16 14.28
CA TYR A 170 1.19 0.96 15.27
C TYR A 170 0.12 1.85 14.62
N HIS A 171 0.48 2.55 13.54
CA HIS A 171 -0.48 3.35 12.79
C HIS A 171 -1.59 2.54 12.12
N LEU A 172 -1.30 1.31 11.63
CA LEU A 172 -2.31 0.40 11.09
C LEU A 172 -3.29 -0.05 12.18
N ILE A 173 -2.79 -0.38 13.38
CA ILE A 173 -3.61 -0.74 14.53
C ILE A 173 -4.54 0.43 14.90
N LEU A 174 -4.01 1.65 14.97
CA LEU A 174 -4.80 2.87 15.21
C LEU A 174 -5.79 3.19 14.08
N ALA A 175 -5.57 2.66 12.89
CA ALA A 175 -6.50 2.77 11.77
C ALA A 175 -7.57 1.66 11.74
N GLY A 176 -7.53 0.72 12.69
CA GLY A 176 -8.55 -0.31 12.85
C GLY A 176 -8.15 -1.71 12.37
N VAL A 177 -6.87 -1.98 12.11
CA VAL A 177 -6.38 -3.28 11.63
C VAL A 177 -5.86 -4.13 12.80
N ASP A 178 -6.28 -5.38 12.89
CA ASP A 178 -5.67 -6.40 13.76
C ASP A 178 -4.48 -7.03 13.05
N CYS A 179 -3.30 -6.49 13.25
CA CYS A 179 -2.07 -6.96 12.63
C CYS A 179 -1.58 -8.32 13.16
N SER A 180 -2.16 -8.84 14.25
CA SER A 180 -1.78 -10.13 14.85
C SER A 180 -2.22 -11.34 14.02
N LYS A 181 -3.16 -11.18 13.10
CA LYS A 181 -3.79 -12.29 12.36
C LYS A 181 -2.91 -12.79 11.22
N GLU A 182 -2.58 -11.92 10.30
CA GLU A 182 -1.72 -12.27 9.15
C GLU A 182 -0.91 -11.03 8.78
N CYS A 183 0.39 -11.10 9.01
CA CYS A 183 1.30 -10.00 8.80
C CYS A 183 2.64 -10.51 8.29
N TYR A 184 3.14 -9.90 7.23
CA TYR A 184 4.44 -10.18 6.65
C TYR A 184 5.25 -8.89 6.59
N ILE A 185 6.51 -8.96 7.04
CA ILE A 185 7.42 -7.81 7.04
C ILE A 185 8.73 -8.22 6.38
N LYS A 186 9.25 -7.35 5.53
CA LYS A 186 10.62 -7.45 5.02
C LYS A 186 11.22 -6.07 4.84
N GLN A 187 12.35 -5.86 5.49
CA GLN A 187 13.20 -4.72 5.22
C GLN A 187 14.36 -5.17 4.32
N TYR A 188 14.57 -4.44 3.23
CA TYR A 188 15.65 -4.70 2.28
C TYR A 188 15.94 -3.43 1.48
N ASP A 189 17.20 -3.23 1.12
CA ASP A 189 17.64 -2.07 0.36
C ASP A 189 17.07 -0.76 0.94
N TYR A 190 16.30 -0.03 0.14
CA TYR A 190 15.63 1.21 0.52
C TYR A 190 14.14 1.00 0.82
N ASN A 191 13.74 -0.17 1.27
CA ASN A 191 12.35 -0.53 1.47
C ASN A 191 12.12 -1.20 2.83
N ILE A 192 11.08 -0.77 3.53
CA ILE A 192 10.38 -1.50 4.59
C ILE A 192 9.02 -1.85 4.01
N GLY A 193 8.82 -3.12 3.70
CA GLY A 193 7.54 -3.60 3.16
C GLY A 193 6.75 -4.37 4.18
N ILE A 194 5.47 -4.10 4.23
CA ILE A 194 4.51 -4.70 5.14
C ILE A 194 3.29 -5.14 4.34
N ILE A 195 2.86 -6.37 4.53
CA ILE A 195 1.59 -6.90 4.06
C ILE A 195 0.80 -7.32 5.28
N VAL A 196 -0.40 -6.79 5.45
CA VAL A 196 -1.32 -7.21 6.51
C VAL A 196 -2.67 -7.58 5.93
N LYS A 197 -3.31 -8.58 6.53
CA LYS A 197 -4.70 -8.89 6.23
C LYS A 197 -5.61 -7.84 6.85
N ASN A 198 -6.58 -7.35 6.07
CA ASN A 198 -7.58 -6.41 6.55
C ASN A 198 -8.59 -7.11 7.48
N THR A 199 -8.14 -7.40 8.70
CA THR A 199 -8.96 -7.92 9.78
C THR A 199 -9.18 -6.79 10.77
N LYS A 200 -10.45 -6.51 11.11
CA LYS A 200 -10.78 -5.40 12.01
C LYS A 200 -10.34 -5.70 13.44
N ASN A 201 -9.85 -4.68 14.12
CA ASN A 201 -9.78 -4.62 15.59
C ASN A 201 -10.94 -3.77 16.14
N ASN A 202 -11.01 -3.64 17.44
CA ASN A 202 -12.02 -2.84 18.14
C ASN A 202 -11.46 -1.50 18.66
N ILE A 203 -10.57 -0.86 17.92
CA ILE A 203 -9.85 0.36 18.35
C ILE A 203 -10.78 1.48 18.79
N GLU A 204 -11.97 1.58 18.19
CA GLU A 204 -12.95 2.61 18.55
C GLU A 204 -13.55 2.44 19.93
N GLU A 205 -13.48 1.22 20.51
CA GLU A 205 -13.94 0.88 21.85
C GLU A 205 -12.83 0.99 22.91
N ILE A 206 -11.57 1.19 22.48
CA ILE A 206 -10.41 1.22 23.36
C ILE A 206 -10.19 2.66 23.89
N PRO A 207 -10.15 2.86 25.20
CA PRO A 207 -9.96 4.18 25.79
C PRO A 207 -8.47 4.59 25.75
N LEU A 208 -7.98 4.92 24.55
CA LEU A 208 -6.61 5.36 24.36
C LEU A 208 -6.36 6.71 25.03
N THR A 209 -5.20 6.82 25.65
CA THR A 209 -4.70 8.08 26.24
C THR A 209 -3.76 8.82 25.32
N TYR A 210 -3.21 8.12 24.31
CA TYR A 210 -2.12 8.59 23.44
C TYR A 210 -0.86 8.96 24.22
N ASP A 211 -0.62 8.27 25.33
CA ASP A 211 0.51 8.42 26.21
C ASP A 211 1.19 7.06 26.47
N GLY A 212 2.28 7.05 27.23
CA GLY A 212 2.96 5.82 27.62
C GLY A 212 2.02 4.86 28.35
N GLY A 213 2.11 3.56 28.00
CA GLY A 213 1.29 2.52 28.57
C GLY A 213 0.19 2.00 27.66
N ASP A 214 -0.26 2.74 26.64
CA ASP A 214 -1.30 2.26 25.73
C ASP A 214 -0.91 0.96 25.05
N ILE A 215 0.34 0.81 24.62
CA ILE A 215 0.82 -0.44 24.00
C ILE A 215 0.80 -1.58 25.02
N ASN A 216 1.36 -1.37 26.22
CA ASN A 216 1.45 -2.39 27.25
C ASN A 216 0.09 -2.91 27.74
N ASN A 217 -0.89 -2.01 27.83
CA ASN A 217 -2.15 -2.28 28.51
C ASN A 217 -3.29 -2.59 27.55
N LEU A 218 -3.26 -2.00 26.33
CA LEU A 218 -4.43 -1.95 25.45
C LEU A 218 -4.16 -2.52 24.05
N LEU A 219 -3.01 -2.18 23.43
CA LEU A 219 -2.77 -2.43 22.02
C LEU A 219 -1.90 -3.65 21.71
N TYR A 220 -1.16 -4.16 22.71
CA TYR A 220 -0.25 -5.30 22.51
C TYR A 220 -0.89 -6.53 21.85
N PRO A 221 -2.21 -6.84 22.02
CA PRO A 221 -2.79 -8.04 21.41
C PRO A 221 -2.90 -7.94 19.88
N PHE A 222 -2.88 -6.72 19.33
CA PHE A 222 -3.04 -6.49 17.90
C PHE A 222 -1.71 -6.50 17.12
N PHE A 223 -0.58 -6.57 17.82
CA PHE A 223 0.73 -6.71 17.18
C PHE A 223 1.00 -8.18 16.81
N PRO A 224 1.72 -8.45 15.70
CA PRO A 224 2.07 -9.80 15.28
C PRO A 224 3.24 -10.41 16.08
N PHE A 225 3.68 -9.72 17.12
CA PHE A 225 4.76 -10.13 18.05
C PHE A 225 4.47 -9.57 19.44
N LYS A 226 5.28 -9.99 20.44
CA LYS A 226 5.15 -9.46 21.81
C LYS A 226 5.57 -7.98 21.83
N ALA A 227 4.57 -7.09 21.80
CA ALA A 227 4.78 -5.65 21.87
C ALA A 227 4.71 -5.12 23.32
N TYR A 228 5.47 -4.07 23.58
CA TYR A 228 5.48 -3.30 24.83
C TYR A 228 6.06 -1.91 24.55
N ASP A 229 5.79 -0.95 25.42
CA ASP A 229 6.36 0.40 25.28
C ASP A 229 7.89 0.37 25.33
N GLY A 230 8.52 0.92 24.29
CA GLY A 230 9.97 0.88 24.10
C GLY A 230 10.49 -0.35 23.36
N VAL A 231 9.63 -1.23 22.85
CA VAL A 231 10.07 -2.31 21.96
C VAL A 231 10.76 -1.74 20.70
N ASN A 232 11.82 -2.41 20.26
CA ASN A 232 12.50 -2.00 19.03
C ASN A 232 11.60 -2.20 17.83
N GLY A 233 11.21 -1.10 17.17
CA GLY A 233 10.37 -1.10 15.98
C GLY A 233 11.13 -1.37 14.67
N ASP A 234 12.46 -1.50 14.70
CA ASP A 234 13.27 -1.87 13.53
C ASP A 234 13.20 -3.38 13.27
N ILE A 235 12.08 -3.85 12.72
CA ILE A 235 11.81 -5.25 12.42
C ILE A 235 12.26 -5.52 10.99
N PHE A 236 13.28 -6.35 10.82
CA PHE A 236 13.85 -6.65 9.50
C PHE A 236 13.07 -7.71 8.74
N GLU A 237 12.47 -8.66 9.47
CA GLU A 237 11.74 -9.76 8.87
C GLU A 237 10.72 -10.36 9.84
N LEU A 238 9.53 -10.69 9.31
CA LEU A 238 8.49 -11.42 10.04
C LEU A 238 7.68 -12.26 9.04
N ASN A 239 7.48 -13.54 9.32
CA ASN A 239 6.65 -14.48 8.55
C ASN A 239 6.94 -14.49 7.04
N TRP A 240 8.18 -14.26 6.65
CA TRP A 240 8.54 -14.04 5.24
C TRP A 240 8.65 -15.33 4.42
N TYR A 241 9.10 -16.42 5.01
CA TYR A 241 9.30 -17.73 4.37
C TYR A 241 8.16 -18.69 4.66
#